data_08746d92155ae5ddfb5db50a0c4f33e2
#
_entry.id   08746d92155ae5ddfb5db50a0c4f33e2
#
_cell.length_a   1.000
_cell.length_b   1.000
_cell.length_c   1.000
_cell.angle_alpha   90.00
_cell.angle_beta   90.00
_cell.angle_gamma   90.00
#
_symmetry.space_group_name_H-M   'P 1'
#
loop_
_entity.id
_entity.type
_entity.pdbx_description
1 polymer ?
#
loop_
_entity_poly.entity_id
_entity_poly.type
_entity_poly.pdbx_seq_one_letter_code
_entity_poly.pdbx_strand_id
1 'polypeptide(L)'
;MKKKLLVVALAVAFASIAALGSLAYFTSSGSALNVITAGNIKIELFEDFPSEGITGVMPGTEMLKKVYVKNTGDNDAWIRLSVDTLIELNPAYAEPGQDADAGLVGFDVDEENWLYSDGFYYYKSALPEGESTSPLFTTVKFSPDMGNAYMECTVNVDITAEAVQSANNGNGATEAAGWPAP
;
A
#
# COMPACT_ATOMS: atom_id res chain seq x y z
N MET A 1 39.90 38.25 -18.31
CA MET A 1 38.45 38.20 -18.41
C MET A 1 37.93 36.77 -18.70
N LYS A 2 38.48 36.05 -19.68
CA LYS A 2 38.01 34.66 -20.05
C LYS A 2 38.07 33.63 -18.90
N LYS A 3 39.12 33.65 -18.06
CA LYS A 3 39.25 32.71 -16.93
C LYS A 3 38.19 32.95 -15.83
N LYS A 4 37.79 34.23 -15.56
CA LYS A 4 36.72 34.53 -14.61
C LYS A 4 35.33 34.08 -15.10
N LEU A 5 35.09 34.19 -16.41
CA LEU A 5 33.87 33.75 -17.04
C LEU A 5 33.72 32.21 -16.97
N LEU A 6 34.83 31.49 -17.13
CA LEU A 6 34.86 30.01 -17.09
C LEU A 6 34.56 29.51 -15.67
N VAL A 7 35.10 30.17 -14.63
CA VAL A 7 34.81 29.80 -13.23
C VAL A 7 33.35 30.03 -12.87
N VAL A 8 32.74 31.13 -13.34
CA VAL A 8 31.33 31.42 -13.11
C VAL A 8 30.44 30.40 -13.83
N ALA A 9 30.78 30.04 -15.08
CA ALA A 9 30.03 29.03 -15.84
C ALA A 9 30.10 27.63 -15.18
N LEU A 10 31.27 27.25 -14.61
CA LEU A 10 31.44 26.01 -13.88
C LEU A 10 30.63 26.00 -12.58
N ALA A 11 30.61 27.11 -11.83
CA ALA A 11 29.85 27.26 -10.58
C ALA A 11 28.33 27.16 -10.85
N VAL A 12 27.82 27.75 -11.93
CA VAL A 12 26.41 27.67 -12.33
C VAL A 12 26.05 26.24 -12.75
N ALA A 13 26.95 25.55 -13.49
CA ALA A 13 26.73 24.15 -13.87
C ALA A 13 26.67 23.21 -12.64
N PHE A 14 27.54 23.39 -11.66
CA PHE A 14 27.51 22.62 -10.41
C PHE A 14 26.25 22.92 -9.57
N ALA A 15 25.81 24.16 -9.51
CA ALA A 15 24.59 24.54 -8.80
C ALA A 15 23.32 23.94 -9.46
N SER A 16 23.29 23.87 -10.79
CA SER A 16 22.18 23.24 -11.51
C SER A 16 22.13 21.72 -11.33
N ILE A 17 23.28 21.04 -11.27
CA ILE A 17 23.35 19.60 -11.00
C ILE A 17 22.91 19.30 -9.56
N ALA A 18 23.30 20.11 -8.59
CA ALA A 18 22.86 19.95 -7.19
C ALA A 18 21.35 20.20 -7.02
N ALA A 19 20.77 21.17 -7.74
CA ALA A 19 19.33 21.43 -7.71
C ALA A 19 18.52 20.32 -8.40
N LEU A 20 19.02 19.73 -9.48
CA LEU A 20 18.37 18.60 -10.17
C LEU A 20 18.54 17.28 -9.40
N GLY A 21 19.66 17.10 -8.70
CA GLY A 21 19.89 15.93 -7.84
C GLY A 21 18.97 15.90 -6.61
N SER A 22 18.57 17.05 -6.07
CA SER A 22 17.63 17.09 -4.95
C SER A 22 16.18 16.84 -5.35
N LEU A 23 15.81 17.07 -6.61
CA LEU A 23 14.46 16.75 -7.12
C LEU A 23 14.28 15.25 -7.46
N ALA A 24 15.39 14.54 -7.71
CA ALA A 24 15.34 13.09 -7.97
C ALA A 24 15.12 12.24 -6.69
N TYR A 25 15.21 12.82 -5.51
CA TYR A 25 15.04 12.09 -4.24
C TYR A 25 13.61 12.10 -3.72
N PHE A 26 12.69 12.84 -4.34
CA PHE A 26 11.29 12.97 -3.90
C PHE A 26 10.27 12.26 -4.81
N THR A 27 10.70 11.48 -5.81
CA THR A 27 9.80 10.81 -6.75
C THR A 27 10.02 9.29 -6.79
N SER A 28 10.16 8.65 -5.63
CA SER A 28 10.11 7.19 -5.54
C SER A 28 9.28 6.73 -4.34
N SER A 29 8.09 7.30 -4.20
CA SER A 29 6.97 6.63 -3.56
C SER A 29 6.08 6.06 -4.67
N GLY A 30 6.64 5.22 -5.52
CA GLY A 30 5.86 4.29 -6.27
C GLY A 30 5.28 3.32 -5.25
N SER A 31 3.96 3.29 -5.07
CA SER A 31 3.30 2.15 -4.49
C SER A 31 3.81 0.92 -5.26
N ALA A 32 4.66 0.12 -4.63
CA ALA A 32 5.02 -1.17 -5.19
C ALA A 32 3.73 -1.97 -5.15
N LEU A 33 3.08 -2.13 -6.30
CA LEU A 33 1.93 -3.01 -6.46
C LEU A 33 2.47 -4.43 -6.23
N ASN A 34 2.37 -4.89 -4.99
CA ASN A 34 2.80 -6.21 -4.59
C ASN A 34 1.74 -7.23 -5.05
N VAL A 35 1.91 -7.71 -6.28
CA VAL A 35 1.07 -8.74 -6.88
C VAL A 35 1.88 -10.01 -7.06
N ILE A 36 1.44 -11.08 -6.44
CA ILE A 36 2.07 -12.41 -6.55
C ILE A 36 1.03 -13.38 -7.10
N THR A 37 1.35 -14.05 -8.21
CA THR A 37 0.46 -15.01 -8.87
C THR A 37 1.12 -16.38 -9.02
N ALA A 38 0.33 -17.44 -8.88
CA ALA A 38 0.76 -18.80 -9.10
C ALA A 38 0.12 -19.36 -10.38
N GLY A 39 0.93 -19.90 -11.29
CA GLY A 39 0.46 -20.45 -12.57
C GLY A 39 0.14 -19.37 -13.62
N ASN A 40 -0.91 -19.62 -14.42
CA ASN A 40 -1.32 -18.76 -15.55
C ASN A 40 -2.36 -17.68 -15.15
N ILE A 41 -2.41 -17.32 -13.87
CA ILE A 41 -3.30 -16.30 -13.34
C ILE A 41 -2.63 -14.94 -13.44
N LYS A 42 -3.41 -13.92 -13.82
CA LYS A 42 -2.97 -12.51 -13.86
C LYS A 42 -3.98 -11.67 -13.14
N ILE A 43 -3.51 -10.88 -12.18
CA ILE A 43 -4.34 -9.91 -11.47
C ILE A 43 -3.66 -8.55 -11.45
N GLU A 44 -4.46 -7.51 -11.27
CA GLU A 44 -4.02 -6.15 -11.00
C GLU A 44 -4.64 -5.68 -9.69
N LEU A 45 -3.80 -5.15 -8.80
CA LEU A 45 -4.25 -4.50 -7.58
C LEU A 45 -4.48 -3.01 -7.88
N PHE A 46 -5.64 -2.50 -7.48
CA PHE A 46 -5.99 -1.10 -7.60
C PHE A 46 -6.10 -0.47 -6.22
N GLU A 47 -5.37 0.61 -6.05
CA GLU A 47 -5.41 1.46 -4.88
C GLU A 47 -5.73 2.88 -5.35
N ASP A 48 -6.93 3.37 -5.02
CA ASP A 48 -7.30 4.77 -5.23
C ASP A 48 -6.91 5.55 -3.98
N PHE A 49 -5.73 6.15 -4.04
CA PHE A 49 -5.09 6.84 -2.93
C PHE A 49 -4.16 7.95 -3.44
N PRO A 50 -4.03 9.09 -2.75
CA PRO A 50 -3.03 10.08 -3.08
C PRO A 50 -1.62 9.48 -3.04
N SER A 51 -0.88 9.58 -4.14
CA SER A 51 0.45 8.98 -4.33
C SER A 51 1.53 9.50 -3.35
N GLU A 52 1.22 10.52 -2.56
CA GLU A 52 2.15 11.17 -1.64
C GLU A 52 2.13 10.61 -0.22
N GLY A 53 1.39 9.52 0.02
CA GLY A 53 1.18 8.95 1.36
C GLY A 53 0.31 9.84 2.26
N ILE A 54 0.09 9.39 3.50
CA ILE A 54 -0.68 10.13 4.49
C ILE A 54 0.29 10.91 5.38
N THR A 55 0.32 12.22 5.22
CA THR A 55 1.04 13.12 6.12
C THR A 55 0.06 14.00 6.89
N GLY A 56 0.41 14.34 8.12
CA GLY A 56 -0.44 15.19 8.94
C GLY A 56 -1.70 14.48 9.48
N VAL A 57 -1.58 13.21 9.79
CA VAL A 57 -2.64 12.42 10.42
C VAL A 57 -3.08 13.10 11.72
N MET A 58 -4.39 13.30 11.86
CA MET A 58 -4.99 13.79 13.09
C MET A 58 -5.82 12.69 13.75
N PRO A 59 -5.74 12.53 15.08
CA PRO A 59 -6.58 11.58 15.81
C PRO A 59 -8.07 11.77 15.52
N GLY A 60 -8.78 10.65 15.33
CA GLY A 60 -10.21 10.66 15.04
C GLY A 60 -10.61 11.04 13.62
N THR A 61 -9.64 11.18 12.70
CA THR A 61 -9.94 11.46 11.29
C THR A 61 -10.03 10.19 10.45
N GLU A 62 -10.63 10.32 9.27
CA GLU A 62 -10.75 9.25 8.28
C GLU A 62 -10.22 9.74 6.93
N MET A 63 -9.66 8.82 6.14
CA MET A 63 -9.19 9.10 4.79
C MET A 63 -9.70 8.05 3.81
N LEU A 64 -10.09 8.50 2.62
CA LEU A 64 -10.49 7.59 1.55
C LEU A 64 -9.26 6.86 1.01
N LYS A 65 -9.32 5.53 1.02
CA LYS A 65 -8.37 4.63 0.34
C LYS A 65 -9.14 3.41 -0.11
N LYS A 66 -9.46 3.35 -1.39
CA LYS A 66 -10.20 2.23 -1.97
C LYS A 66 -9.22 1.18 -2.49
N VAL A 67 -9.40 -0.07 -2.07
CA VAL A 67 -8.55 -1.21 -2.45
C VAL A 67 -9.40 -2.32 -3.06
N TYR A 68 -9.10 -2.73 -4.28
CA TYR A 68 -9.74 -3.86 -4.96
C TYR A 68 -8.80 -4.52 -5.97
N VAL A 69 -9.14 -5.74 -6.38
CA VAL A 69 -8.37 -6.53 -7.34
C VAL A 69 -9.19 -6.76 -8.60
N LYS A 70 -8.54 -6.67 -9.77
CA LYS A 70 -9.10 -7.06 -11.06
C LYS A 70 -8.40 -8.31 -11.58
N ASN A 71 -9.16 -9.27 -12.05
CA ASN A 71 -8.64 -10.42 -12.79
C ASN A 71 -8.40 -10.03 -14.25
N THR A 72 -7.15 -9.98 -14.65
CA THR A 72 -6.74 -9.65 -16.04
C THR A 72 -6.22 -10.89 -16.79
N GLY A 73 -6.37 -12.06 -16.18
CA GLY A 73 -6.04 -13.36 -16.77
C GLY A 73 -7.24 -13.99 -17.50
N ASP A 74 -7.01 -15.17 -18.07
CA ASP A 74 -7.97 -15.91 -18.88
C ASP A 74 -8.70 -17.01 -18.09
N ASN A 75 -8.55 -17.05 -16.78
CA ASN A 75 -9.15 -18.07 -15.91
C ASN A 75 -9.68 -17.45 -14.63
N ASP A 76 -10.72 -18.04 -14.08
CA ASP A 76 -11.25 -17.67 -12.77
C ASP A 76 -10.21 -17.91 -11.67
N ALA A 77 -10.15 -17.00 -10.73
CA ALA A 77 -9.14 -16.99 -9.67
C ALA A 77 -9.74 -16.91 -8.27
N TRP A 78 -9.11 -17.59 -7.32
CA TRP A 78 -9.23 -17.28 -5.90
C TRP A 78 -8.29 -16.13 -5.57
N ILE A 79 -8.75 -15.17 -4.77
CA ILE A 79 -8.01 -13.96 -4.39
C ILE A 79 -7.87 -13.91 -2.88
N ARG A 80 -6.66 -13.53 -2.40
CA ARG A 80 -6.45 -13.10 -1.02
C ARG A 80 -5.57 -11.85 -0.97
N LEU A 81 -5.75 -11.03 0.06
CA LEU A 81 -4.98 -9.82 0.32
C LEU A 81 -4.37 -9.88 1.71
N SER A 82 -3.12 -9.45 1.87
CA SER A 82 -2.58 -9.02 3.17
C SER A 82 -2.55 -7.50 3.25
N VAL A 83 -2.70 -6.98 4.45
CA VAL A 83 -2.66 -5.55 4.77
C VAL A 83 -1.67 -5.34 5.89
N ASP A 84 -0.57 -4.68 5.60
CA ASP A 84 0.48 -4.36 6.56
C ASP A 84 0.46 -2.86 6.84
N THR A 85 0.42 -2.50 8.12
CA THR A 85 0.41 -1.10 8.55
C THR A 85 1.70 -0.78 9.30
N LEU A 86 2.43 0.20 8.80
CA LEU A 86 3.63 0.73 9.43
C LEU A 86 3.40 2.19 9.82
N ILE A 87 3.65 2.52 11.07
CA ILE A 87 3.60 3.89 11.57
C ILE A 87 5.00 4.33 11.97
N GLU A 88 5.48 5.39 11.34
CA GLU A 88 6.75 6.03 11.68
C GLU A 88 6.47 7.28 12.52
N LEU A 89 6.78 7.21 13.81
CA LEU A 89 6.59 8.35 14.73
C LEU A 89 7.59 9.45 14.43
N ASN A 90 7.15 10.71 14.55
CA ASN A 90 8.03 11.85 14.43
C ASN A 90 8.84 12.03 15.74
N PRO A 91 10.19 11.99 15.69
CA PRO A 91 11.03 12.12 16.90
C PRO A 91 10.86 13.44 17.66
N ALA A 92 10.23 14.46 17.05
CA ALA A 92 9.94 15.72 17.74
C ALA A 92 8.81 15.59 18.78
N TYR A 93 7.98 14.56 18.68
CA TYR A 93 6.77 14.36 19.49
C TYR A 93 6.77 13.04 20.25
N ALA A 94 7.54 12.05 19.80
CA ALA A 94 7.65 10.73 20.42
C ALA A 94 8.86 10.66 21.37
N GLU A 95 8.74 9.82 22.41
CA GLU A 95 9.86 9.52 23.29
C GLU A 95 10.91 8.65 22.56
N PRO A 96 12.21 8.79 22.89
CA PRO A 96 13.25 7.96 22.28
C PRO A 96 12.98 6.47 22.49
N GLY A 97 12.85 5.71 21.38
CA GLY A 97 12.58 4.27 21.41
C GLY A 97 11.11 3.89 21.66
N GLN A 98 10.20 4.84 21.56
CA GLN A 98 8.76 4.55 21.60
C GLN A 98 8.33 3.80 20.35
N ASP A 99 7.71 2.65 20.54
CA ASP A 99 7.09 1.88 19.46
C ASP A 99 5.71 2.44 19.11
N ALA A 100 5.37 2.40 17.84
CA ALA A 100 4.04 2.75 17.36
C ALA A 100 3.08 1.55 17.46
N ASP A 101 1.83 1.81 17.82
CA ASP A 101 0.76 0.82 17.82
C ASP A 101 -0.02 0.89 16.51
N ALA A 102 0.21 -0.07 15.61
CA ALA A 102 -0.51 -0.19 14.33
C ALA A 102 -2.01 -0.45 14.52
N GLY A 103 -2.43 -0.98 15.68
CA GLY A 103 -3.85 -1.19 16.02
C GLY A 103 -4.68 0.10 16.16
N LEU A 104 -4.01 1.26 16.19
CA LEU A 104 -4.69 2.56 16.15
C LEU A 104 -5.12 2.98 14.74
N VAL A 105 -4.76 2.22 13.72
CA VAL A 105 -5.22 2.40 12.33
C VAL A 105 -6.22 1.30 12.01
N GLY A 106 -7.44 1.68 11.70
CA GLY A 106 -8.53 0.76 11.35
C GLY A 106 -8.98 0.92 9.90
N PHE A 107 -9.78 -0.05 9.43
CA PHE A 107 -10.34 -0.08 8.08
C PHE A 107 -11.83 -0.42 8.13
N ASP A 108 -12.61 0.09 7.16
CA ASP A 108 -14.02 -0.29 6.94
C ASP A 108 -14.11 -1.55 6.07
N VAL A 109 -13.59 -2.66 6.57
CA VAL A 109 -13.55 -3.93 5.81
C VAL A 109 -14.95 -4.38 5.40
N ASP A 110 -15.12 -4.72 4.12
CA ASP A 110 -16.34 -5.35 3.58
C ASP A 110 -16.42 -6.83 3.99
N GLU A 111 -16.88 -7.07 5.20
CA GLU A 111 -17.04 -8.42 5.74
C GLU A 111 -18.12 -9.26 5.03
N GLU A 112 -18.98 -8.65 4.19
CA GLU A 112 -19.94 -9.40 3.38
C GLU A 112 -19.23 -10.23 2.31
N ASN A 113 -18.24 -9.63 1.63
CA ASN A 113 -17.55 -10.23 0.49
C ASN A 113 -16.17 -10.78 0.85
N TRP A 114 -15.59 -10.37 1.97
CA TRP A 114 -14.27 -10.79 2.41
C TRP A 114 -14.30 -11.53 3.74
N LEU A 115 -13.43 -12.52 3.90
CA LEU A 115 -13.24 -13.29 5.12
C LEU A 115 -11.81 -13.16 5.60
N TYR A 116 -11.62 -12.69 6.83
CA TYR A 116 -10.29 -12.67 7.46
C TYR A 116 -9.94 -14.01 8.08
N SER A 117 -8.81 -14.59 7.71
CA SER A 117 -8.24 -15.80 8.31
C SER A 117 -6.72 -15.81 8.15
N ASP A 118 -6.01 -16.21 9.20
CA ASP A 118 -4.57 -16.47 9.20
C ASP A 118 -3.70 -15.34 8.60
N GLY A 119 -4.05 -14.07 8.89
CA GLY A 119 -3.32 -12.90 8.42
C GLY A 119 -3.72 -12.41 7.03
N PHE A 120 -4.69 -13.07 6.37
CA PHE A 120 -5.15 -12.71 5.03
C PHE A 120 -6.65 -12.43 5.00
N TYR A 121 -7.06 -11.58 4.06
CA TYR A 121 -8.44 -11.37 3.66
C TYR A 121 -8.71 -12.15 2.38
N TYR A 122 -9.58 -13.13 2.43
CA TYR A 122 -9.97 -13.99 1.32
C TYR A 122 -11.26 -13.49 0.68
N TYR A 123 -11.26 -13.26 -0.64
CA TYR A 123 -12.49 -12.98 -1.36
C TYR A 123 -13.35 -14.24 -1.41
N LYS A 124 -14.61 -14.14 -0.99
CA LYS A 124 -15.48 -15.30 -0.76
C LYS A 124 -15.92 -16.02 -2.04
N SER A 125 -15.86 -15.35 -3.19
CA SER A 125 -16.25 -15.88 -4.48
C SER A 125 -15.06 -16.04 -5.42
N ALA A 126 -15.09 -17.02 -6.33
CA ALA A 126 -14.15 -17.04 -7.43
C ALA A 126 -14.34 -15.78 -8.27
N LEU A 127 -13.22 -15.12 -8.61
CA LEU A 127 -13.21 -13.91 -9.42
C LEU A 127 -13.10 -14.27 -10.90
N PRO A 128 -14.15 -14.06 -11.71
CA PRO A 128 -14.12 -14.40 -13.13
C PRO A 128 -13.13 -13.54 -13.92
N GLU A 129 -12.75 -14.02 -15.11
CA GLU A 129 -11.97 -13.26 -16.09
C GLU A 129 -12.59 -11.89 -16.35
N GLY A 130 -11.77 -10.84 -16.34
CA GLY A 130 -12.15 -9.46 -16.63
C GLY A 130 -12.90 -8.74 -15.51
N GLU A 131 -13.37 -9.45 -14.48
CA GLU A 131 -14.13 -8.88 -13.37
C GLU A 131 -13.22 -8.34 -12.27
N SER A 132 -13.81 -7.53 -11.38
CA SER A 132 -13.15 -6.98 -10.21
C SER A 132 -13.85 -7.41 -8.93
N THR A 133 -13.08 -7.57 -7.85
CA THR A 133 -13.65 -7.78 -6.51
C THR A 133 -14.46 -6.56 -6.07
N SER A 134 -15.38 -6.72 -5.12
CA SER A 134 -15.77 -5.59 -4.28
C SER A 134 -14.52 -5.05 -3.55
N PRO A 135 -14.49 -3.76 -3.20
CA PRO A 135 -13.39 -3.22 -2.40
C PRO A 135 -13.21 -3.99 -1.09
N LEU A 136 -11.97 -4.27 -0.70
CA LEU A 136 -11.68 -4.80 0.64
C LEU A 136 -12.09 -3.78 1.70
N PHE A 137 -11.70 -2.53 1.48
CA PHE A 137 -12.11 -1.37 2.27
C PHE A 137 -12.08 -0.12 1.40
N THR A 138 -12.72 0.93 1.89
CA THR A 138 -12.78 2.24 1.21
C THR A 138 -12.21 3.37 2.05
N THR A 139 -12.00 3.13 3.35
CA THR A 139 -11.62 4.15 4.31
C THR A 139 -10.59 3.62 5.29
N VAL A 140 -9.55 4.42 5.51
CA VAL A 140 -8.59 4.25 6.61
C VAL A 140 -9.00 5.18 7.73
N LYS A 141 -9.10 4.66 8.96
CA LYS A 141 -9.56 5.34 10.16
C LYS A 141 -8.44 5.48 11.16
N PHE A 142 -8.24 6.67 11.68
CA PHE A 142 -7.26 6.94 12.73
C PHE A 142 -7.95 7.07 14.07
N SER A 143 -7.56 6.21 15.03
CA SER A 143 -8.17 6.21 16.36
C SER A 143 -8.08 7.59 17.03
N PRO A 144 -9.15 8.04 17.71
CA PRO A 144 -9.07 9.23 18.58
C PRO A 144 -8.12 9.03 19.77
N ASP A 145 -7.74 7.79 20.09
CA ASP A 145 -6.79 7.45 21.16
C ASP A 145 -5.32 7.67 20.75
N MET A 146 -5.05 8.04 19.51
CA MET A 146 -3.73 8.52 19.10
C MET A 146 -3.36 9.76 19.91
N GLY A 147 -2.38 9.62 20.82
CA GLY A 147 -1.88 10.71 21.63
C GLY A 147 -0.89 11.60 20.90
N ASN A 148 -0.29 12.56 21.64
CA ASN A 148 0.66 13.54 21.08
C ASN A 148 1.87 12.90 20.38
N ALA A 149 2.27 11.70 20.77
CA ALA A 149 3.39 10.97 20.13
C ALA A 149 3.15 10.69 18.64
N TYR A 150 1.89 10.66 18.20
CA TYR A 150 1.52 10.45 16.80
C TYR A 150 1.36 11.74 15.98
N MET A 151 1.66 12.91 16.57
CA MET A 151 1.65 14.17 15.82
C MET A 151 2.67 14.11 14.69
N GLU A 152 2.24 14.49 13.49
CA GLU A 152 3.08 14.49 12.28
C GLU A 152 3.75 13.13 11.99
N CYS A 153 3.17 12.01 12.44
CA CYS A 153 3.64 10.69 12.06
C CYS A 153 3.37 10.41 10.58
N THR A 154 4.10 9.47 10.02
CA THR A 154 3.83 8.91 8.69
C THR A 154 3.16 7.55 8.86
N VAL A 155 2.05 7.32 8.16
CA VAL A 155 1.36 6.03 8.14
C VAL A 155 1.44 5.45 6.74
N ASN A 156 2.07 4.27 6.62
CA ASN A 156 2.11 3.47 5.40
C ASN A 156 1.17 2.28 5.57
N VAL A 157 0.33 2.05 4.57
CA VAL A 157 -0.56 0.89 4.48
C VAL A 157 -0.22 0.15 3.22
N ASP A 158 0.54 -0.93 3.36
CA ASP A 158 1.00 -1.76 2.25
C ASP A 158 0.04 -2.93 2.02
N ILE A 159 -0.37 -3.11 0.78
CA ILE A 159 -1.29 -4.17 0.37
C ILE A 159 -0.54 -5.13 -0.55
N THR A 160 -0.62 -6.43 -0.24
CA THR A 160 -0.15 -7.47 -1.14
C THR A 160 -1.34 -8.29 -1.63
N ALA A 161 -1.46 -8.41 -2.96
CA ALA A 161 -2.49 -9.22 -3.60
C ALA A 161 -1.90 -10.54 -4.10
N GLU A 162 -2.57 -11.62 -3.79
CA GLU A 162 -2.20 -12.96 -4.25
C GLU A 162 -3.38 -13.63 -4.92
N ALA A 163 -3.09 -14.45 -5.94
CA ALA A 163 -4.09 -15.19 -6.65
C ALA A 163 -3.63 -16.59 -7.04
N VAL A 164 -4.56 -17.52 -7.00
CA VAL A 164 -4.40 -18.90 -7.51
C VAL A 164 -5.58 -19.27 -8.38
N GLN A 165 -5.42 -20.22 -9.29
CA GLN A 165 -6.52 -20.72 -10.11
C GLN A 165 -7.62 -21.32 -9.23
N SER A 166 -8.90 -21.05 -9.55
CA SER A 166 -10.03 -21.59 -8.79
C SER A 166 -10.46 -22.99 -9.31
N ALA A 167 -10.29 -23.26 -10.60
CA ALA A 167 -10.71 -24.52 -11.21
C ALA A 167 -9.95 -25.72 -10.61
N ASN A 168 -10.71 -26.70 -10.09
CA ASN A 168 -10.20 -27.89 -9.39
C ASN A 168 -9.29 -27.56 -8.17
N ASN A 169 -9.51 -26.43 -7.51
CA ASN A 169 -8.68 -25.95 -6.42
C ASN A 169 -9.52 -25.46 -5.23
N GLY A 170 -10.14 -26.41 -4.52
CA GLY A 170 -11.01 -26.11 -3.37
C GLY A 170 -12.41 -25.62 -3.77
N ASN A 171 -13.28 -25.47 -2.76
CA ASN A 171 -14.62 -24.91 -2.93
C ASN A 171 -14.70 -23.43 -2.51
N GLY A 172 -13.56 -22.87 -2.11
CA GLY A 172 -13.41 -21.49 -1.67
C GLY A 172 -11.94 -21.10 -1.53
N ALA A 173 -11.66 -19.81 -1.47
CA ALA A 173 -10.30 -19.31 -1.42
C ALA A 173 -9.51 -19.80 -0.20
N THR A 174 -10.17 -20.02 0.95
CA THR A 174 -9.51 -20.53 2.17
C THR A 174 -9.12 -22.00 2.09
N GLU A 175 -9.75 -22.77 1.19
CA GLU A 175 -9.45 -24.19 0.96
C GLU A 175 -8.48 -24.40 -0.20
N ALA A 176 -8.20 -23.36 -0.96
CA ALA A 176 -7.36 -23.44 -2.14
C ALA A 176 -5.90 -23.74 -1.77
N ALA A 177 -5.25 -24.52 -2.62
CA ALA A 177 -3.83 -24.84 -2.54
C ALA A 177 -3.01 -23.95 -3.49
N GLY A 178 -1.68 -23.98 -3.31
CA GLY A 178 -0.76 -23.27 -4.21
C GLY A 178 -0.60 -21.79 -3.93
N TRP A 179 -1.08 -21.31 -2.80
CA TRP A 179 -0.77 -19.95 -2.35
C TRP A 179 0.73 -19.78 -2.22
N PRO A 180 1.29 -18.61 -2.58
CA PRO A 180 2.68 -18.28 -2.32
C PRO A 180 3.03 -18.47 -0.85
N ALA A 181 4.26 -18.91 -0.57
CA ALA A 181 4.74 -18.96 0.81
C ALA A 181 4.92 -17.53 1.34
N PRO A 182 4.55 -17.27 2.61
CA PRO A 182 4.75 -15.98 3.23
C PRO A 182 6.23 -15.61 3.38
#